data_74c4986b9a4b5c5c89a30ef92a13c737
#
_entry.id   74c4986b9a4b5c5c89a30ef92a13c737
#
_cell.length_a   1.000
_cell.length_b   1.000
_cell.length_c   1.000
_cell.angle_alpha   90.00
_cell.angle_beta   90.00
_cell.angle_gamma   90.00
#
_symmetry.space_group_name_H-M   'P 1'
#
loop_
_entity.id
_entity.type
_entity.pdbx_description
1 polymer ?
#
loop_
_entity_poly.entity_id
_entity_poly.type
_entity_poly.pdbx_seq_one_letter_code
_entity_poly.pdbx_strand_id
1 'polypeptide(L)'
;MKMPSVEAWRGKGHCMYVITGATGNIGSKVTGILLERGEKVRVIGRHADRLQQFVSRGAEAVVGNLKDSAFVARAFKGADAVFAMIPPDHAATDFRAYQNEVGESLATAITQAGVKYVVNLSSQGADRSSGSGPIIGLHDQEQRLGRLTGVNIVHLRPTYFMENLLINIPLINRHGIAGSAIDGDVKLAMIATRDIAAHAATLLVNRGFKGISYRDLLGERDLSLNEAYSVIGREIGKPDLRYVQFSYDDAAKSMREMGMSTDASRLMNEMCKAINEGLLATGRQRTAENTTPTSIEEFSLVFADIFASSSWRQAA
;
A
#
# COMPACT_ATOMS: atom_id res chain seq x y z
N MET A 1 18.95 -8.89 8.32
CA MET A 1 19.91 -8.54 7.25
C MET A 1 20.41 -7.10 7.51
N LYS A 2 21.68 -6.90 7.86
CA LYS A 2 22.21 -5.55 8.11
C LYS A 2 22.12 -4.70 6.83
N MET A 3 21.57 -3.51 6.94
CA MET A 3 21.57 -2.53 5.85
C MET A 3 23.02 -2.19 5.48
N PRO A 4 23.39 -2.19 4.20
CA PRO A 4 24.72 -1.73 3.79
C PRO A 4 24.88 -0.24 4.12
N SER A 5 26.09 0.16 4.50
CA SER A 5 26.41 1.55 4.85
C SER A 5 26.25 2.49 3.64
N VAL A 6 25.94 3.76 3.90
CA VAL A 6 25.76 4.82 2.89
C VAL A 6 26.96 4.96 1.93
N GLU A 7 28.17 4.59 2.37
CA GLU A 7 29.40 4.65 1.58
C GLU A 7 29.47 3.60 0.46
N ALA A 8 28.78 2.46 0.58
CA ALA A 8 28.77 1.41 -0.45
C ALA A 8 28.06 1.82 -1.75
N TRP A 9 27.41 2.99 -1.79
CA TRP A 9 26.53 3.45 -2.88
C TRP A 9 27.11 4.63 -3.71
N ARG A 10 28.23 5.21 -3.30
CA ARG A 10 28.91 6.29 -4.04
C ARG A 10 29.65 5.74 -5.25
N GLY A 11 29.05 5.78 -6.45
CA GLY A 11 29.80 5.45 -7.68
C GLY A 11 29.01 4.99 -8.90
N LYS A 12 27.67 4.83 -8.81
CA LYS A 12 26.84 4.56 -10.00
C LYS A 12 26.16 5.87 -10.42
N GLY A 13 26.20 6.21 -11.71
CA GLY A 13 25.49 7.38 -12.26
C GLY A 13 24.05 7.40 -11.72
N HIS A 14 23.57 8.62 -11.40
CA HIS A 14 22.26 8.81 -10.76
C HIS A 14 21.14 8.18 -11.59
N CYS A 15 20.66 7.03 -11.14
CA CYS A 15 19.51 6.37 -11.76
C CYS A 15 18.23 7.18 -11.52
N MET A 16 17.37 7.25 -12.53
CA MET A 16 16.04 7.88 -12.42
C MET A 16 15.00 6.85 -12.01
N TYR A 17 14.37 7.09 -10.87
CA TYR A 17 13.24 6.29 -10.38
C TYR A 17 11.94 7.05 -10.50
N VAL A 18 10.92 6.44 -11.08
CA VAL A 18 9.60 7.07 -11.19
C VAL A 18 8.61 6.39 -10.25
N ILE A 19 7.91 7.19 -9.44
CA ILE A 19 7.02 6.71 -8.38
C ILE A 19 5.60 7.14 -8.68
N THR A 20 4.70 6.17 -8.92
CA THR A 20 3.25 6.43 -8.92
C THR A 20 2.71 6.37 -7.49
N GLY A 21 1.62 7.08 -7.21
CA GLY A 21 1.05 7.13 -5.87
C GLY A 21 1.97 7.75 -4.81
N ALA A 22 2.84 8.67 -5.22
CA ALA A 22 3.87 9.28 -4.36
C ALA A 22 3.32 10.00 -3.12
N THR A 23 2.07 10.41 -3.11
CA THR A 23 1.42 11.07 -1.96
C THR A 23 0.68 10.11 -1.02
N GLY A 24 0.68 8.82 -1.33
CA GLY A 24 0.07 7.77 -0.50
C GLY A 24 1.03 7.20 0.55
N ASN A 25 0.50 6.33 1.41
CA ASN A 25 1.22 5.77 2.57
C ASN A 25 2.53 5.04 2.21
N ILE A 26 2.58 4.34 1.10
CA ILE A 26 3.78 3.58 0.67
C ILE A 26 4.63 4.43 -0.27
N GLY A 27 4.02 5.02 -1.32
CA GLY A 27 4.76 5.79 -2.31
C GLY A 27 5.54 6.98 -1.73
N SER A 28 4.99 7.65 -0.70
CA SER A 28 5.68 8.75 -0.01
C SER A 28 6.94 8.28 0.71
N LYS A 29 6.87 7.11 1.35
CA LYS A 29 8.01 6.51 2.05
C LYS A 29 9.05 5.97 1.07
N VAL A 30 8.64 5.33 -0.05
CA VAL A 30 9.56 4.92 -1.13
C VAL A 30 10.30 6.14 -1.67
N THR A 31 9.58 7.22 -1.97
CA THR A 31 10.17 8.49 -2.43
C THR A 31 11.18 9.03 -1.42
N GLY A 32 10.80 9.07 -0.13
CA GLY A 32 11.68 9.54 0.95
C GLY A 32 12.98 8.76 1.03
N ILE A 33 12.91 7.44 1.04
CA ILE A 33 14.07 6.54 1.12
C ILE A 33 15.01 6.73 -0.09
N LEU A 34 14.46 6.86 -1.29
CA LEU A 34 15.28 7.06 -2.49
C LEU A 34 15.98 8.42 -2.49
N LEU A 35 15.28 9.49 -2.09
CA LEU A 35 15.88 10.84 -1.96
C LEU A 35 16.98 10.89 -0.89
N GLU A 36 16.78 10.23 0.26
CA GLU A 36 17.78 10.12 1.32
C GLU A 36 19.05 9.38 0.86
N ARG A 37 18.91 8.48 -0.11
CA ARG A 37 20.04 7.80 -0.76
C ARG A 37 20.71 8.62 -1.86
N GLY A 38 20.22 9.83 -2.15
CA GLY A 38 20.74 10.69 -3.20
C GLY A 38 20.36 10.27 -4.62
N GLU A 39 19.32 9.43 -4.76
CA GLU A 39 18.83 8.98 -6.07
C GLU A 39 17.98 10.07 -6.74
N LYS A 40 17.95 10.09 -8.08
CA LYS A 40 17.02 10.95 -8.82
C LYS A 40 15.62 10.33 -8.81
N VAL A 41 14.66 11.08 -8.31
CA VAL A 41 13.28 10.61 -8.18
C VAL A 41 12.34 11.54 -8.93
N ARG A 42 11.48 10.97 -9.77
CA ARG A 42 10.33 11.64 -10.37
C ARG A 42 9.07 11.12 -9.71
N VAL A 43 8.25 12.02 -9.21
CA VAL A 43 6.99 11.72 -8.51
C VAL A 43 5.80 12.13 -9.36
N ILE A 44 4.81 11.25 -9.48
CA ILE A 44 3.57 11.51 -10.20
C ILE A 44 2.43 11.69 -9.20
N GLY A 45 1.65 12.75 -9.37
CA GLY A 45 0.46 13.01 -8.57
C GLY A 45 -0.53 13.93 -9.30
N ARG A 46 -1.76 14.00 -8.78
CA ARG A 46 -2.83 14.82 -9.36
C ARG A 46 -2.80 16.29 -8.90
N HIS A 47 -2.11 16.57 -7.79
CA HIS A 47 -2.10 17.87 -7.12
C HIS A 47 -0.66 18.31 -6.86
N ALA A 48 -0.29 19.47 -7.43
CA ALA A 48 1.07 20.00 -7.32
C ALA A 48 1.47 20.33 -5.88
N ASP A 49 0.54 20.87 -5.09
CA ASP A 49 0.73 21.23 -3.68
C ASP A 49 1.16 20.03 -2.84
N ARG A 50 0.56 18.85 -3.07
CA ARG A 50 0.91 17.62 -2.37
C ARG A 50 2.28 17.06 -2.75
N LEU A 51 2.80 17.43 -3.92
CA LEU A 51 4.12 17.01 -4.40
C LEU A 51 5.25 17.93 -3.91
N GLN A 52 4.92 19.16 -3.48
CA GLN A 52 5.90 20.17 -3.10
C GLN A 52 6.87 19.70 -2.00
N GLN A 53 6.42 18.90 -1.06
CA GLN A 53 7.25 18.30 -0.02
C GLN A 53 8.39 17.42 -0.57
N PHE A 54 8.24 16.83 -1.74
CA PHE A 54 9.28 16.02 -2.40
C PHE A 54 10.15 16.90 -3.31
N VAL A 55 9.57 17.92 -3.95
CA VAL A 55 10.31 18.89 -4.76
C VAL A 55 11.32 19.64 -3.91
N SER A 56 10.95 20.08 -2.71
CA SER A 56 11.88 20.73 -1.77
C SER A 56 13.05 19.84 -1.33
N ARG A 57 12.94 18.53 -1.53
CA ARG A 57 13.97 17.52 -1.26
C ARG A 57 14.70 17.04 -2.52
N GLY A 58 14.44 17.67 -3.67
CA GLY A 58 15.14 17.40 -4.94
C GLY A 58 14.42 16.45 -5.91
N ALA A 59 13.16 16.07 -5.66
CA ALA A 59 12.39 15.28 -6.63
C ALA A 59 11.90 16.14 -7.80
N GLU A 60 11.79 15.53 -8.97
CA GLU A 60 11.04 16.07 -10.12
C GLU A 60 9.56 15.74 -9.97
N ALA A 61 8.70 16.74 -9.91
CA ALA A 61 7.25 16.55 -9.85
C ALA A 61 6.60 16.63 -11.22
N VAL A 62 5.74 15.67 -11.54
CA VAL A 62 4.95 15.64 -12.77
C VAL A 62 3.47 15.51 -12.41
N VAL A 63 2.69 16.53 -12.73
CA VAL A 63 1.28 16.61 -12.35
C VAL A 63 0.40 16.10 -13.49
N GLY A 64 -0.44 15.11 -13.20
CA GLY A 64 -1.38 14.55 -14.17
C GLY A 64 -2.14 13.33 -13.67
N ASN A 65 -2.90 12.72 -14.56
CA ASN A 65 -3.78 11.61 -14.26
C ASN A 65 -3.17 10.29 -14.78
N LEU A 66 -3.14 9.27 -13.92
CA LEU A 66 -2.64 7.93 -14.28
C LEU A 66 -3.54 7.20 -15.30
N LYS A 67 -4.75 7.68 -15.56
CA LYS A 67 -5.61 7.18 -16.66
C LYS A 67 -5.16 7.62 -18.05
N ASP A 68 -4.37 8.68 -18.16
CA ASP A 68 -3.83 9.18 -19.43
C ASP A 68 -2.51 8.45 -19.74
N SER A 69 -2.58 7.43 -20.57
CA SER A 69 -1.43 6.60 -20.97
C SER A 69 -0.33 7.40 -21.67
N ALA A 70 -0.69 8.41 -22.48
CA ALA A 70 0.28 9.24 -23.16
C ALA A 70 1.03 10.16 -22.17
N PHE A 71 0.32 10.71 -21.18
CA PHE A 71 0.94 11.45 -20.09
C PHE A 71 1.89 10.54 -19.28
N VAL A 72 1.42 9.34 -18.87
CA VAL A 72 2.23 8.40 -18.07
C VAL A 72 3.45 7.93 -18.84
N ALA A 73 3.34 7.69 -20.14
CA ALA A 73 4.49 7.32 -20.98
C ALA A 73 5.56 8.43 -21.03
N ARG A 74 5.14 9.68 -21.13
CA ARG A 74 6.08 10.84 -21.04
C ARG A 74 6.72 10.91 -19.65
N ALA A 75 5.93 10.69 -18.59
CA ALA A 75 6.44 10.71 -17.22
C ALA A 75 7.43 9.56 -16.94
N PHE A 76 7.27 8.40 -17.60
CA PHE A 76 8.17 7.24 -17.45
C PHE A 76 9.41 7.32 -18.34
N LYS A 77 9.46 8.25 -19.29
CA LYS A 77 10.61 8.38 -20.20
C LYS A 77 11.91 8.61 -19.45
N GLY A 78 12.90 7.77 -19.73
CA GLY A 78 14.21 7.81 -19.11
C GLY A 78 14.27 7.22 -17.71
N ALA A 79 13.21 6.53 -17.24
CA ALA A 79 13.23 5.82 -15.98
C ALA A 79 14.08 4.55 -16.06
N ASP A 80 14.99 4.37 -15.11
CA ASP A 80 15.72 3.12 -14.90
C ASP A 80 14.85 2.05 -14.24
N ALA A 81 13.98 2.47 -13.33
CA ALA A 81 12.97 1.62 -12.71
C ALA A 81 11.73 2.43 -12.30
N VAL A 82 10.60 1.74 -12.24
CA VAL A 82 9.30 2.33 -11.87
C VAL A 82 8.71 1.59 -10.66
N PHE A 83 8.27 2.34 -9.66
CA PHE A 83 7.33 1.86 -8.66
C PHE A 83 5.92 2.11 -9.19
N ALA A 84 5.24 1.03 -9.57
CA ALA A 84 3.89 1.07 -10.11
C ALA A 84 2.86 0.67 -9.05
N MET A 85 1.83 1.49 -8.87
CA MET A 85 0.67 1.16 -8.06
C MET A 85 -0.58 1.79 -8.65
N ILE A 86 -1.71 1.16 -8.45
CA ILE A 86 -3.03 1.70 -8.77
C ILE A 86 -3.58 2.38 -7.52
N PRO A 87 -3.66 3.73 -7.45
CA PRO A 87 -4.24 4.41 -6.30
C PRO A 87 -5.73 4.06 -6.22
N PRO A 88 -6.26 3.70 -5.04
CA PRO A 88 -7.69 3.43 -4.91
C PRO A 88 -8.51 4.71 -5.13
N ASP A 89 -9.63 4.58 -5.84
CA ASP A 89 -10.67 5.59 -5.90
C ASP A 89 -11.98 5.00 -5.35
N HIS A 90 -12.15 5.12 -4.05
CA HIS A 90 -13.31 4.55 -3.36
C HIS A 90 -14.64 5.20 -3.75
N ALA A 91 -14.63 6.36 -4.43
CA ALA A 91 -15.82 7.02 -4.97
C ALA A 91 -16.21 6.52 -6.37
N ALA A 92 -15.34 5.72 -7.04
CA ALA A 92 -15.63 5.20 -8.37
C ALA A 92 -16.91 4.33 -8.37
N THR A 93 -17.80 4.58 -9.32
CA THR A 93 -19.07 3.86 -9.45
C THR A 93 -18.89 2.39 -9.84
N ASP A 94 -17.82 2.08 -10.59
CA ASP A 94 -17.30 0.75 -10.86
C ASP A 94 -15.82 0.73 -10.50
N PHE A 95 -15.52 0.20 -9.33
CA PHE A 95 -14.18 0.22 -8.76
C PHE A 95 -13.19 -0.64 -9.56
N ARG A 96 -13.63 -1.81 -10.04
CA ARG A 96 -12.79 -2.70 -10.85
C ARG A 96 -12.50 -2.10 -12.22
N ALA A 97 -13.50 -1.50 -12.88
CA ALA A 97 -13.29 -0.82 -14.16
C ALA A 97 -12.29 0.34 -14.02
N TYR A 98 -12.39 1.13 -12.94
CA TYR A 98 -11.41 2.17 -12.61
C TYR A 98 -10.00 1.60 -12.47
N GLN A 99 -9.84 0.49 -11.70
CA GLN A 99 -8.54 -0.15 -11.54
C GLN A 99 -7.98 -0.65 -12.86
N ASN A 100 -8.83 -1.21 -13.73
CA ASN A 100 -8.44 -1.71 -15.05
C ASN A 100 -8.02 -0.58 -15.99
N GLU A 101 -8.72 0.56 -15.97
CA GLU A 101 -8.36 1.74 -16.77
C GLU A 101 -6.97 2.28 -16.39
N VAL A 102 -6.70 2.44 -15.09
CA VAL A 102 -5.38 2.87 -14.61
C VAL A 102 -4.32 1.81 -14.92
N GLY A 103 -4.63 0.53 -14.73
CA GLY A 103 -3.73 -0.57 -14.98
C GLY A 103 -3.32 -0.67 -16.44
N GLU A 104 -4.25 -0.48 -17.38
CA GLU A 104 -3.99 -0.47 -18.83
C GLU A 104 -3.09 0.69 -19.22
N SER A 105 -3.37 1.86 -18.67
CA SER A 105 -2.53 3.05 -18.86
C SER A 105 -1.08 2.82 -18.40
N LEU A 106 -0.90 2.23 -17.22
CA LEU A 106 0.44 1.90 -16.69
C LEU A 106 1.17 0.88 -17.59
N ALA A 107 0.51 -0.20 -18.02
CA ALA A 107 1.11 -1.21 -18.87
C ALA A 107 1.53 -0.65 -20.24
N THR A 108 0.66 0.15 -20.84
CA THR A 108 0.93 0.87 -22.08
C THR A 108 2.13 1.79 -21.95
N ALA A 109 2.17 2.58 -20.87
CA ALA A 109 3.25 3.52 -20.61
C ALA A 109 4.60 2.83 -20.35
N ILE A 110 4.62 1.71 -19.62
CA ILE A 110 5.82 0.89 -19.40
C ILE A 110 6.42 0.45 -20.73
N THR A 111 5.55 -0.05 -21.63
CA THR A 111 5.98 -0.50 -22.97
C THR A 111 6.49 0.68 -23.83
N GLN A 112 5.72 1.76 -23.91
CA GLN A 112 6.07 2.92 -24.76
C GLN A 112 7.32 3.66 -24.28
N ALA A 113 7.53 3.75 -22.99
CA ALA A 113 8.72 4.39 -22.41
C ALA A 113 9.96 3.47 -22.39
N GLY A 114 9.80 2.17 -22.71
CA GLY A 114 10.89 1.20 -22.72
C GLY A 114 11.43 0.88 -21.32
N VAL A 115 10.60 0.99 -20.28
CA VAL A 115 10.96 0.69 -18.89
C VAL A 115 11.41 -0.76 -18.77
N LYS A 116 12.55 -0.99 -18.11
CA LYS A 116 13.14 -2.33 -17.97
C LYS A 116 12.90 -3.01 -16.63
N TYR A 117 12.62 -2.23 -15.56
CA TYR A 117 12.40 -2.74 -14.21
C TYR A 117 11.17 -2.10 -13.58
N VAL A 118 10.28 -2.95 -13.09
CA VAL A 118 9.03 -2.51 -12.43
C VAL A 118 8.88 -3.22 -11.10
N VAL A 119 8.72 -2.46 -10.04
CA VAL A 119 8.24 -2.95 -8.75
C VAL A 119 6.76 -2.59 -8.68
N ASN A 120 5.88 -3.59 -8.84
CA ASN A 120 4.44 -3.39 -8.81
C ASN A 120 3.89 -3.70 -7.42
N LEU A 121 3.21 -2.72 -6.82
CA LEU A 121 2.48 -2.93 -5.58
C LEU A 121 1.19 -3.68 -5.88
N SER A 122 1.15 -4.92 -5.49
CA SER A 122 0.01 -5.81 -5.55
C SER A 122 -0.55 -6.05 -4.13
N SER A 123 -1.13 -7.19 -3.86
CA SER A 123 -1.68 -7.58 -2.56
C SER A 123 -1.65 -9.08 -2.39
N GLN A 124 -1.60 -9.54 -1.14
CA GLN A 124 -2.06 -10.88 -0.77
C GLN A 124 -3.46 -11.12 -1.35
N GLY A 125 -3.70 -12.30 -1.91
CA GLY A 125 -4.95 -12.66 -2.56
C GLY A 125 -5.06 -12.23 -4.03
N ALA A 126 -4.06 -11.54 -4.61
CA ALA A 126 -4.03 -11.21 -6.04
C ALA A 126 -3.77 -12.45 -6.96
N ASP A 127 -3.45 -13.59 -6.39
CA ASP A 127 -3.43 -14.88 -7.10
C ASP A 127 -4.83 -15.44 -7.40
N ARG A 128 -5.88 -14.86 -6.78
CA ARG A 128 -7.27 -15.29 -6.95
C ARG A 128 -7.96 -14.47 -8.04
N SER A 129 -8.68 -15.15 -8.92
CA SER A 129 -9.46 -14.51 -9.98
C SER A 129 -10.86 -14.05 -9.57
N SER A 130 -11.30 -14.37 -8.33
CA SER A 130 -12.62 -14.03 -7.81
C SER A 130 -12.67 -14.12 -6.29
N GLY A 131 -13.66 -13.48 -5.66
CA GLY A 131 -13.96 -13.60 -4.22
C GLY A 131 -12.96 -12.89 -3.33
N SER A 132 -12.13 -11.98 -3.87
CA SER A 132 -11.13 -11.21 -3.10
C SER A 132 -11.49 -9.72 -2.98
N GLY A 133 -12.73 -9.36 -3.33
CA GLY A 133 -13.18 -7.97 -3.28
C GLY A 133 -12.34 -7.04 -4.17
N PRO A 134 -11.88 -5.88 -3.65
CA PRO A 134 -11.12 -4.91 -4.45
C PRO A 134 -9.76 -5.41 -4.93
N ILE A 135 -9.26 -6.52 -4.37
CA ILE A 135 -7.97 -7.12 -4.76
C ILE A 135 -8.03 -7.73 -6.18
N ILE A 136 -9.24 -8.01 -6.68
CA ILE A 136 -9.43 -8.59 -8.02
C ILE A 136 -8.87 -7.70 -9.13
N GLY A 137 -8.92 -6.37 -8.98
CA GLY A 137 -8.29 -5.45 -9.94
C GLY A 137 -6.76 -5.50 -9.88
N LEU A 138 -6.17 -5.91 -8.75
CA LEU A 138 -4.74 -6.15 -8.63
C LEU A 138 -4.34 -7.50 -9.25
N HIS A 139 -5.22 -8.52 -9.16
CA HIS A 139 -5.09 -9.73 -9.97
C HIS A 139 -5.05 -9.39 -11.46
N ASP A 140 -6.02 -8.62 -11.95
CA ASP A 140 -6.06 -8.19 -13.35
C ASP A 140 -4.78 -7.44 -13.75
N GLN A 141 -4.22 -6.63 -12.86
CA GLN A 141 -2.97 -5.91 -13.07
C GLN A 141 -1.76 -6.85 -13.16
N GLU A 142 -1.67 -7.85 -12.29
CA GLU A 142 -0.60 -8.85 -12.38
C GLU A 142 -0.66 -9.63 -13.72
N GLN A 143 -1.86 -10.04 -14.14
CA GLN A 143 -2.06 -10.70 -15.43
C GLN A 143 -1.69 -9.79 -16.61
N ARG A 144 -2.04 -8.52 -16.55
CA ARG A 144 -1.73 -7.51 -17.57
C ARG A 144 -0.23 -7.28 -17.70
N LEU A 145 0.43 -7.03 -16.58
CA LEU A 145 1.88 -6.83 -16.57
C LEU A 145 2.66 -8.08 -16.93
N GLY A 146 2.14 -9.27 -16.60
CA GLY A 146 2.73 -10.56 -16.97
C GLY A 146 2.80 -10.84 -18.47
N ARG A 147 2.05 -10.09 -19.29
CA ARG A 147 2.08 -10.18 -20.75
C ARG A 147 3.14 -9.29 -21.40
N LEU A 148 3.76 -8.39 -20.64
CA LEU A 148 4.78 -7.49 -21.17
C LEU A 148 6.07 -8.24 -21.44
N THR A 149 6.66 -8.01 -22.61
CA THR A 149 7.92 -8.64 -23.04
C THR A 149 9.11 -7.70 -22.80
N GLY A 150 10.24 -8.25 -22.40
CA GLY A 150 11.48 -7.49 -22.23
C GLY A 150 11.49 -6.57 -20.99
N VAL A 151 10.56 -6.78 -20.05
CA VAL A 151 10.44 -6.06 -18.77
C VAL A 151 10.64 -7.05 -17.63
N ASN A 152 11.43 -6.65 -16.63
CA ASN A 152 11.57 -7.40 -15.39
C ASN A 152 10.59 -6.82 -14.36
N ILE A 153 9.74 -7.66 -13.80
CA ILE A 153 8.65 -7.23 -12.91
C ILE A 153 8.69 -8.06 -11.63
N VAL A 154 8.62 -7.37 -10.51
CA VAL A 154 8.34 -8.00 -9.22
C VAL A 154 7.02 -7.47 -8.68
N HIS A 155 6.09 -8.38 -8.44
CA HIS A 155 4.83 -8.09 -7.76
C HIS A 155 5.03 -8.23 -6.26
N LEU A 156 4.89 -7.13 -5.52
CA LEU A 156 4.88 -7.16 -4.05
C LEU A 156 3.46 -7.47 -3.58
N ARG A 157 3.30 -8.53 -2.83
CA ARG A 157 2.04 -8.97 -2.24
C ARG A 157 2.08 -8.80 -0.71
N PRO A 158 1.99 -7.56 -0.21
CA PRO A 158 1.89 -7.34 1.23
C PRO A 158 0.55 -7.83 1.76
N THR A 159 0.55 -8.17 3.03
CA THR A 159 -0.62 -8.60 3.79
C THR A 159 -1.39 -7.41 4.37
N TYR A 160 -2.15 -7.61 5.45
CA TYR A 160 -2.96 -6.56 6.07
C TYR A 160 -2.10 -5.40 6.60
N PHE A 161 -2.36 -4.18 6.15
CA PHE A 161 -1.57 -3.01 6.57
C PHE A 161 -1.94 -2.60 8.00
N MET A 162 -0.94 -2.41 8.86
CA MET A 162 -1.14 -1.86 10.20
C MET A 162 -1.80 -0.47 10.14
N GLU A 163 -1.52 0.31 9.10
CA GLU A 163 -2.14 1.63 8.88
C GLU A 163 -3.66 1.56 8.68
N ASN A 164 -4.24 0.40 8.32
CA ASN A 164 -5.69 0.23 8.28
C ASN A 164 -6.34 0.38 9.65
N LEU A 165 -5.59 0.13 10.73
CA LEU A 165 -6.07 0.30 12.10
C LEU A 165 -6.39 1.77 12.42
N LEU A 166 -5.73 2.72 11.75
CA LEU A 166 -5.92 4.16 11.96
C LEU A 166 -7.33 4.65 11.59
N ILE A 167 -8.05 3.91 10.73
CA ILE A 167 -9.42 4.28 10.34
C ILE A 167 -10.38 4.29 11.54
N ASN A 168 -10.04 3.58 12.60
CA ASN A 168 -10.85 3.52 13.81
C ASN A 168 -10.63 4.68 14.79
N ILE A 169 -9.68 5.58 14.55
CA ILE A 169 -9.44 6.72 15.44
C ILE A 169 -10.70 7.54 15.72
N PRO A 170 -11.56 7.90 14.74
CA PRO A 170 -12.80 8.61 15.01
C PRO A 170 -13.78 7.80 15.87
N LEU A 171 -13.85 6.49 15.66
CA LEU A 171 -14.73 5.59 16.40
C LEU A 171 -14.26 5.44 17.86
N ILE A 172 -12.95 5.32 18.06
CA ILE A 172 -12.32 5.28 19.40
C ILE A 172 -12.56 6.58 20.16
N ASN A 173 -12.45 7.73 19.48
CA ASN A 173 -12.68 9.02 20.09
C ASN A 173 -14.14 9.22 20.51
N ARG A 174 -15.10 8.78 19.69
CA ARG A 174 -16.53 9.00 19.92
C ARG A 174 -17.15 7.98 20.86
N HIS A 175 -16.76 6.71 20.72
CA HIS A 175 -17.48 5.60 21.34
C HIS A 175 -16.59 4.70 22.22
N GLY A 176 -15.29 4.94 22.26
CA GLY A 176 -14.36 4.12 23.06
C GLY A 176 -14.21 2.69 22.56
N ILE A 177 -14.52 2.42 21.28
CA ILE A 177 -14.38 1.12 20.64
C ILE A 177 -13.66 1.24 19.30
N ALA A 178 -13.06 0.16 18.85
CA ALA A 178 -12.65 -0.05 17.46
C ALA A 178 -13.56 -1.10 16.81
N GLY A 179 -13.68 -1.11 15.48
CA GLY A 179 -14.52 -2.13 14.85
C GLY A 179 -14.44 -2.15 13.33
N SER A 180 -14.80 -3.28 12.74
CA SER A 180 -15.04 -3.49 11.31
C SER A 180 -15.87 -4.77 11.11
N ALA A 181 -16.11 -5.15 9.83
CA ALA A 181 -16.78 -6.43 9.52
C ALA A 181 -15.85 -7.66 9.61
N ILE A 182 -14.56 -7.49 9.91
CA ILE A 182 -13.64 -8.61 10.12
C ILE A 182 -13.88 -9.16 11.53
N ASP A 183 -13.89 -10.48 11.66
CA ASP A 183 -13.93 -11.15 12.96
C ASP A 183 -12.68 -10.82 13.78
N GLY A 184 -12.89 -10.41 15.04
CA GLY A 184 -11.82 -9.96 15.93
C GLY A 184 -10.77 -11.00 16.27
N ASP A 185 -11.08 -12.29 16.13
CA ASP A 185 -10.20 -13.40 16.48
C ASP A 185 -9.44 -14.01 15.28
N VAL A 186 -9.83 -13.64 14.05
CA VAL A 186 -9.10 -14.09 12.85
C VAL A 186 -7.65 -13.59 12.88
N LYS A 187 -6.71 -14.52 12.72
CA LYS A 187 -5.29 -14.19 12.66
C LYS A 187 -4.90 -13.66 11.29
N LEU A 188 -4.33 -12.47 11.29
CA LEU A 188 -3.87 -11.73 10.11
C LEU A 188 -2.36 -11.53 10.20
N ALA A 189 -1.67 -11.82 9.13
CA ALA A 189 -0.31 -11.32 8.98
C ALA A 189 -0.42 -9.79 8.79
N MET A 190 0.12 -9.01 9.74
CA MET A 190 0.03 -7.55 9.71
C MET A 190 1.39 -6.93 9.42
N ILE A 191 1.42 -5.99 8.46
CA ILE A 191 2.65 -5.36 8.00
C ILE A 191 2.55 -3.82 8.04
N ALA A 192 3.61 -3.15 8.49
CA ALA A 192 3.69 -1.70 8.41
C ALA A 192 4.07 -1.23 6.99
N THR A 193 3.45 -0.15 6.51
CA THR A 193 3.75 0.40 5.17
C THR A 193 5.19 0.89 5.04
N ARG A 194 5.87 1.24 6.14
CA ARG A 194 7.31 1.58 6.14
C ARG A 194 8.18 0.41 5.69
N ASP A 195 7.82 -0.81 6.07
CA ASP A 195 8.57 -2.01 5.72
C ASP A 195 8.35 -2.38 4.24
N ILE A 196 7.12 -2.23 3.76
CA ILE A 196 6.80 -2.40 2.34
C ILE A 196 7.63 -1.42 1.50
N ALA A 197 7.69 -0.16 1.93
CA ALA A 197 8.44 0.88 1.24
C ALA A 197 9.95 0.63 1.24
N ALA A 198 10.51 0.18 2.36
CA ALA A 198 11.93 -0.17 2.46
C ALA A 198 12.30 -1.34 1.53
N HIS A 199 11.42 -2.36 1.48
CA HIS A 199 11.60 -3.49 0.57
C HIS A 199 11.49 -3.07 -0.90
N ALA A 200 10.48 -2.26 -1.25
CA ALA A 200 10.29 -1.73 -2.59
C ALA A 200 11.48 -0.87 -3.04
N ALA A 201 11.95 0.06 -2.20
CA ALA A 201 13.10 0.90 -2.50
C ALA A 201 14.38 0.07 -2.72
N THR A 202 14.58 -0.99 -1.92
CA THR A 202 15.71 -1.91 -2.08
C THR A 202 15.66 -2.63 -3.43
N LEU A 203 14.49 -3.11 -3.84
CA LEU A 203 14.31 -3.78 -5.15
C LEU A 203 14.52 -2.81 -6.32
N LEU A 204 14.02 -1.58 -6.22
CA LEU A 204 14.21 -0.54 -7.23
C LEU A 204 15.71 -0.24 -7.46
N VAL A 205 16.47 -0.09 -6.37
CA VAL A 205 17.90 0.23 -6.44
C VAL A 205 18.72 -0.96 -6.95
N ASN A 206 18.45 -2.15 -6.41
CA ASN A 206 19.25 -3.35 -6.72
C ASN A 206 18.96 -3.91 -8.11
N ARG A 207 17.71 -3.85 -8.57
CA ARG A 207 17.27 -4.39 -9.87
C ARG A 207 17.73 -5.83 -10.13
N GLY A 208 17.88 -6.61 -9.07
CA GLY A 208 18.42 -7.98 -9.09
C GLY A 208 17.40 -9.05 -9.50
N PHE A 209 16.18 -8.66 -9.89
CA PHE A 209 15.13 -9.58 -10.33
C PHE A 209 15.06 -9.67 -11.85
N LYS A 210 14.71 -10.85 -12.37
CA LYS A 210 14.59 -11.14 -13.80
C LYS A 210 13.24 -11.78 -14.12
N GLY A 211 12.70 -11.44 -15.29
CA GLY A 211 11.38 -11.91 -15.72
C GLY A 211 10.28 -11.45 -14.78
N ILE A 212 9.27 -12.30 -14.58
CA ILE A 212 8.13 -12.04 -13.68
C ILE A 212 8.36 -12.80 -12.38
N SER A 213 8.25 -12.11 -11.25
CA SER A 213 8.41 -12.70 -9.92
C SER A 213 7.44 -12.10 -8.91
N TYR A 214 7.23 -12.82 -7.81
CA TYR A 214 6.31 -12.44 -6.74
C TYR A 214 7.05 -12.44 -5.41
N ARG A 215 6.71 -11.51 -4.52
CA ARG A 215 7.24 -11.41 -3.17
C ARG A 215 6.09 -11.17 -2.20
N ASP A 216 5.81 -12.17 -1.37
CA ASP A 216 4.89 -11.99 -0.24
C ASP A 216 5.63 -11.29 0.90
N LEU A 217 4.96 -10.35 1.56
CA LEU A 217 5.49 -9.62 2.71
C LEU A 217 4.52 -9.77 3.88
N LEU A 218 4.92 -10.49 4.92
CA LEU A 218 4.03 -10.99 5.95
C LEU A 218 3.99 -10.16 7.26
N GLY A 219 4.86 -9.19 7.42
CA GLY A 219 5.03 -8.52 8.72
C GLY A 219 5.75 -9.40 9.75
N GLU A 220 5.87 -8.94 10.99
CA GLU A 220 6.65 -9.60 12.04
C GLU A 220 5.96 -10.89 12.52
N ARG A 221 4.65 -10.82 12.79
CA ARG A 221 3.85 -11.97 13.26
C ARG A 221 2.38 -11.86 12.83
N ASP A 222 1.64 -12.95 13.06
CA ASP A 222 0.20 -12.96 12.87
C ASP A 222 -0.49 -12.48 14.16
N LEU A 223 -1.44 -11.56 14.00
CA LEU A 223 -2.20 -10.96 15.08
C LEU A 223 -3.69 -10.97 14.76
N SER A 224 -4.52 -11.14 15.75
CA SER A 224 -5.93 -10.84 15.65
C SER A 224 -6.17 -9.33 15.84
N LEU A 225 -7.34 -8.85 15.41
CA LEU A 225 -7.70 -7.45 15.66
C LEU A 225 -7.90 -7.18 17.16
N ASN A 226 -8.40 -8.17 17.93
CA ASN A 226 -8.48 -8.10 19.37
C ASN A 226 -7.10 -7.89 20.02
N GLU A 227 -6.09 -8.64 19.60
CA GLU A 227 -4.71 -8.48 20.10
C GLU A 227 -4.12 -7.13 19.68
N ALA A 228 -4.27 -6.74 18.43
CA ALA A 228 -3.73 -5.47 17.93
C ALA A 228 -4.32 -4.27 18.68
N TYR A 229 -5.65 -4.22 18.85
CA TYR A 229 -6.28 -3.13 19.60
C TYR A 229 -6.07 -3.20 21.10
N SER A 230 -5.78 -4.37 21.69
CA SER A 230 -5.33 -4.47 23.07
C SER A 230 -3.95 -3.81 23.27
N VAL A 231 -3.01 -3.98 22.34
CA VAL A 231 -1.71 -3.30 22.38
C VAL A 231 -1.89 -1.79 22.19
N ILE A 232 -2.62 -1.38 21.16
CA ILE A 232 -2.90 0.04 20.86
C ILE A 232 -3.62 0.71 22.03
N GLY A 233 -4.62 0.05 22.62
CA GLY A 233 -5.38 0.59 23.75
C GLY A 233 -4.50 0.94 24.94
N ARG A 234 -3.55 0.08 25.29
CA ARG A 234 -2.59 0.38 26.36
C ARG A 234 -1.73 1.59 26.02
N GLU A 235 -1.26 1.70 24.78
CA GLU A 235 -0.39 2.80 24.35
C GLU A 235 -1.10 4.16 24.36
N ILE A 236 -2.38 4.21 23.95
CA ILE A 236 -3.18 5.46 23.94
C ILE A 236 -3.87 5.76 25.29
N GLY A 237 -3.52 5.05 26.37
CA GLY A 237 -4.12 5.25 27.70
C GLY A 237 -5.57 4.79 27.83
N LYS A 238 -6.03 3.86 26.98
CA LYS A 238 -7.36 3.23 26.99
C LYS A 238 -7.26 1.71 27.12
N PRO A 239 -6.81 1.16 28.27
CA PRO A 239 -6.55 -0.27 28.42
C PRO A 239 -7.79 -1.15 28.20
N ASP A 240 -9.00 -0.58 28.37
CA ASP A 240 -10.29 -1.25 28.16
C ASP A 240 -10.80 -1.12 26.73
N LEU A 241 -9.99 -0.62 25.78
CA LEU A 241 -10.37 -0.52 24.37
C LEU A 241 -10.71 -1.90 23.80
N ARG A 242 -11.96 -2.03 23.34
CA ARG A 242 -12.46 -3.27 22.74
C ARG A 242 -12.61 -3.13 21.24
N TYR A 243 -12.32 -4.21 20.54
CA TYR A 243 -12.70 -4.36 19.14
C TYR A 243 -14.09 -5.02 19.05
N VAL A 244 -14.93 -4.54 18.14
CA VAL A 244 -16.29 -5.04 17.91
C VAL A 244 -16.45 -5.41 16.44
N GLN A 245 -16.87 -6.64 16.19
CA GLN A 245 -17.25 -7.05 14.84
C GLN A 245 -18.62 -6.45 14.49
N PHE A 246 -18.69 -5.70 13.39
CA PHE A 246 -19.94 -5.17 12.85
C PHE A 246 -20.56 -6.14 11.86
N SER A 247 -21.89 -6.06 11.68
CA SER A 247 -22.55 -6.74 10.56
C SER A 247 -22.01 -6.17 9.22
N TYR A 248 -22.06 -6.99 8.17
CA TYR A 248 -21.66 -6.51 6.84
C TYR A 248 -22.54 -5.34 6.37
N ASP A 249 -23.81 -5.30 6.74
CA ASP A 249 -24.74 -4.23 6.38
C ASP A 249 -24.40 -2.92 7.08
N ASP A 250 -24.09 -2.95 8.39
CA ASP A 250 -23.67 -1.78 9.15
C ASP A 250 -22.32 -1.25 8.65
N ALA A 251 -21.37 -2.14 8.36
CA ALA A 251 -20.09 -1.78 7.79
C ALA A 251 -20.24 -1.13 6.41
N ALA A 252 -21.07 -1.69 5.52
CA ALA A 252 -21.33 -1.10 4.21
C ALA A 252 -22.02 0.26 4.33
N LYS A 253 -22.97 0.41 5.25
CA LYS A 253 -23.63 1.68 5.52
C LYS A 253 -22.62 2.73 5.98
N SER A 254 -21.78 2.41 6.96
CA SER A 254 -20.74 3.30 7.47
C SER A 254 -19.74 3.71 6.38
N MET A 255 -19.28 2.78 5.54
CA MET A 255 -18.39 3.07 4.42
C MET A 255 -19.02 4.05 3.41
N ARG A 256 -20.32 3.89 3.10
CA ARG A 256 -21.03 4.83 2.22
C ARG A 256 -21.19 6.22 2.86
N GLU A 257 -21.48 6.28 4.15
CA GLU A 257 -21.54 7.55 4.89
C GLU A 257 -20.19 8.29 4.91
N MET A 258 -19.07 7.54 4.82
CA MET A 258 -17.73 8.09 4.64
C MET A 258 -17.38 8.43 3.18
N GLY A 259 -18.33 8.33 2.24
CA GLY A 259 -18.15 8.71 0.84
C GLY A 259 -17.71 7.59 -0.11
N MET A 260 -17.69 6.33 0.33
CA MET A 260 -17.47 5.22 -0.61
C MET A 260 -18.68 5.01 -1.51
N SER A 261 -18.43 4.62 -2.76
CA SER A 261 -19.50 4.18 -3.66
C SER A 261 -20.14 2.89 -3.17
N THR A 262 -21.34 2.60 -3.68
CA THR A 262 -22.03 1.33 -3.40
C THR A 262 -21.18 0.14 -3.84
N ASP A 263 -20.53 0.22 -5.01
CA ASP A 263 -19.69 -0.86 -5.51
C ASP A 263 -18.44 -1.05 -4.66
N ALA A 264 -17.72 0.04 -4.34
CA ALA A 264 -16.53 -0.04 -3.48
C ALA A 264 -16.86 -0.63 -2.10
N SER A 265 -17.96 -0.19 -1.46
CA SER A 265 -18.38 -0.72 -0.15
C SER A 265 -18.79 -2.20 -0.21
N ARG A 266 -19.44 -2.65 -1.30
CA ARG A 266 -19.75 -4.06 -1.56
C ARG A 266 -18.47 -4.90 -1.68
N LEU A 267 -17.50 -4.43 -2.47
CA LEU A 267 -16.22 -5.12 -2.65
C LEU A 267 -15.41 -5.18 -1.36
N MET A 268 -15.42 -4.13 -0.55
CA MET A 268 -14.76 -4.14 0.76
C MET A 268 -15.39 -5.17 1.70
N ASN A 269 -16.72 -5.30 1.72
CA ASN A 269 -17.40 -6.36 2.47
C ASN A 269 -17.07 -7.76 1.95
N GLU A 270 -16.98 -7.94 0.63
CA GLU A 270 -16.55 -9.21 0.03
C GLU A 270 -15.13 -9.58 0.50
N MET A 271 -14.22 -8.61 0.56
CA MET A 271 -12.88 -8.82 1.12
C MET A 271 -12.92 -9.19 2.60
N CYS A 272 -13.71 -8.49 3.43
CA CYS A 272 -13.86 -8.83 4.84
C CYS A 272 -14.40 -10.25 5.01
N LYS A 273 -15.39 -10.64 4.21
CA LYS A 273 -15.92 -12.01 4.21
C LYS A 273 -14.86 -13.03 3.84
N ALA A 274 -14.09 -12.77 2.78
CA ALA A 274 -13.00 -13.65 2.37
C ALA A 274 -11.90 -13.79 3.44
N ILE A 275 -11.63 -12.74 4.20
CA ILE A 275 -10.73 -12.78 5.36
C ILE A 275 -11.33 -13.69 6.44
N ASN A 276 -12.59 -13.48 6.82
CA ASN A 276 -13.27 -14.25 7.87
C ASN A 276 -13.36 -15.74 7.53
N GLU A 277 -13.50 -16.07 6.25
CA GLU A 277 -13.53 -17.44 5.74
C GLU A 277 -12.13 -18.05 5.52
N GLY A 278 -11.06 -17.31 5.84
CA GLY A 278 -9.68 -17.78 5.65
C GLY A 278 -9.24 -17.86 4.19
N LEU A 279 -10.03 -17.36 3.24
CA LEU A 279 -9.73 -17.42 1.81
C LEU A 279 -8.55 -16.52 1.40
N LEU A 280 -8.25 -15.51 2.21
CA LEU A 280 -7.10 -14.61 2.04
C LEU A 280 -5.96 -14.93 3.02
N ALA A 281 -5.98 -16.07 3.68
CA ALA A 281 -4.84 -16.55 4.44
C ALA A 281 -3.69 -16.88 3.47
N THR A 282 -2.46 -16.50 3.83
CA THR A 282 -1.31 -16.71 2.92
C THR A 282 -0.98 -18.19 2.74
N GLY A 283 -1.27 -19.04 3.73
CA GLY A 283 -0.78 -20.42 3.77
C GLY A 283 0.75 -20.54 3.69
N ARG A 284 1.48 -19.42 3.70
CA ARG A 284 2.93 -19.38 3.52
C ARG A 284 3.64 -19.30 4.85
N GLN A 285 4.69 -20.11 4.97
CA GLN A 285 5.57 -20.02 6.13
C GLN A 285 6.35 -18.72 6.13
N ARG A 286 6.56 -18.16 7.33
CA ARG A 286 7.47 -17.03 7.52
C ARG A 286 8.90 -17.47 7.32
N THR A 287 9.64 -16.67 6.58
CA THR A 287 11.07 -16.83 6.31
C THR A 287 11.78 -15.50 6.55
N ALA A 288 13.09 -15.49 6.60
CA ALA A 288 13.87 -14.26 6.69
C ALA A 288 13.67 -13.32 5.48
N GLU A 289 13.17 -13.85 4.34
CA GLU A 289 12.98 -13.06 3.12
C GLU A 289 11.61 -12.37 3.07
N ASN A 290 10.58 -12.97 3.69
CA ASN A 290 9.20 -12.47 3.64
C ASN A 290 8.70 -11.88 4.96
N THR A 291 9.46 -12.00 6.05
CA THR A 291 9.16 -11.42 7.36
C THR A 291 9.79 -10.04 7.48
N THR A 292 9.00 -9.06 7.89
CA THR A 292 9.46 -7.67 8.05
C THR A 292 9.50 -7.27 9.54
N PRO A 293 10.35 -6.31 9.94
CA PRO A 293 10.73 -6.16 11.34
C PRO A 293 9.74 -5.40 12.22
N THR A 294 8.85 -4.57 11.65
CA THR A 294 7.99 -3.71 12.47
C THR A 294 6.96 -4.52 13.24
N SER A 295 7.04 -4.46 14.58
CA SER A 295 6.06 -5.06 15.47
C SER A 295 4.82 -4.15 15.64
N ILE A 296 3.73 -4.72 16.16
CA ILE A 296 2.54 -3.93 16.50
C ILE A 296 2.83 -2.96 17.66
N GLU A 297 3.73 -3.32 18.58
CA GLU A 297 4.20 -2.48 19.66
C GLU A 297 4.91 -1.23 19.15
N GLU A 298 5.80 -1.37 18.16
CA GLU A 298 6.43 -0.22 17.50
C GLU A 298 5.42 0.62 16.70
N PHE A 299 4.46 -0.03 16.04
CA PHE A 299 3.40 0.67 15.31
C PHE A 299 2.45 1.41 16.25
N SER A 300 2.18 0.87 17.45
CA SER A 300 1.29 1.52 18.43
C SER A 300 1.80 2.89 18.86
N LEU A 301 3.10 3.13 18.88
CA LEU A 301 3.68 4.47 19.12
C LEU A 301 3.28 5.46 18.02
N VAL A 302 3.34 5.03 16.75
CA VAL A 302 2.90 5.84 15.61
C VAL A 302 1.40 6.10 15.67
N PHE A 303 0.62 5.07 16.06
CA PHE A 303 -0.81 5.21 16.26
C PHE A 303 -1.12 6.24 17.35
N ALA A 304 -0.42 6.19 18.48
CA ALA A 304 -0.62 7.12 19.61
C ALA A 304 -0.32 8.57 19.22
N ASP A 305 0.74 8.83 18.45
CA ASP A 305 1.05 10.18 17.96
C ASP A 305 -0.07 10.75 17.06
N ILE A 306 -0.60 9.92 16.15
CA ILE A 306 -1.70 10.31 15.26
C ILE A 306 -2.99 10.49 16.07
N PHE A 307 -3.25 9.61 17.02
CA PHE A 307 -4.41 9.68 17.90
C PHE A 307 -4.41 10.96 18.73
N ALA A 308 -3.29 11.30 19.36
CA ALA A 308 -3.13 12.54 20.14
C ALA A 308 -3.36 13.79 19.26
N SER A 309 -2.78 13.82 18.05
CA SER A 309 -2.96 14.94 17.11
C SER A 309 -4.40 15.09 16.58
N SER A 310 -5.17 14.00 16.54
CA SER A 310 -6.58 14.02 16.12
C SER A 310 -7.54 14.50 17.21
N SER A 311 -7.21 14.25 18.47
CA SER A 311 -8.03 14.70 19.63
C SER A 311 -8.09 16.22 19.75
N TRP A 312 -7.01 16.93 19.41
CA TRP A 312 -6.96 18.39 19.42
C TRP A 312 -7.87 19.06 18.38
N ARG A 313 -8.11 18.39 17.24
CA ARG A 313 -8.97 18.92 16.16
C ARG A 313 -10.47 18.78 16.45
N GLN A 314 -10.87 18.01 17.44
CA GLN A 314 -12.27 17.86 17.86
C GLN A 314 -12.64 18.76 19.04
N ALA A 315 -11.66 19.31 19.75
CA ALA A 315 -11.85 20.21 20.89
C ALA A 315 -11.79 21.70 20.51
N ALA A 316 -11.45 22.04 19.26
CA ALA A 316 -11.42 23.38 18.68
C ALA A 316 -12.59 23.56 17.70
#